data_50f46ccd2382e8f883e457f7a475dbfa
#
_entry.id   50f46ccd2382e8f883e457f7a475dbfa
#
_cell.length_a   1.000
_cell.length_b   1.000
_cell.length_c   1.000
_cell.angle_alpha   90.00
_cell.angle_beta   90.00
_cell.angle_gamma   90.00
#
_symmetry.space_group_name_H-M   'P 1'
#
loop_
_entity.id
_entity.type
_entity.pdbx_description
1 polymer ?
#
loop_
_entity_poly.entity_id
_entity_poly.type
_entity_poly.pdbx_seq_one_letter_code
_entity_poly.pdbx_strand_id
1 'polypeptide(L)'
;MTPEVIPWMSPCLSQSMSFVLAGIGHPMKFRRGDVIYTSPGLFGNLMYVRSGFVVKALLDPVRDEPLLLSMAGPGALCGNYENLYVRDRMPRRHWCLTSTEVLVVNQELLLKIADQNPEWQHELSGYSSVSSICDRMGMFLNYSGTVEERLGALLLLMLHCEEPAAMATLFSKGVEWVELPFYPDKGTIARLLGCKFETVSDVVRQWGSHDDIRRRSRRIWLRRRTFLKYWEWLMPFMQQSRAEERAAEALRQARRR
;
A
#
# COMPACT_ATOMS: atom_id res chain seq x y z
N MET A 1 15.49 -9.78 -3.96
CA MET A 1 15.04 -9.29 -2.61
C MET A 1 13.55 -9.52 -2.53
N THR A 2 13.04 -10.22 -1.51
CA THR A 2 11.58 -10.44 -1.35
C THR A 2 10.93 -9.11 -0.99
N PRO A 3 9.83 -8.71 -1.67
CA PRO A 3 9.11 -7.47 -1.32
C PRO A 3 8.65 -7.49 0.14
N GLU A 4 8.68 -6.34 0.79
CA GLU A 4 8.25 -6.22 2.18
C GLU A 4 6.72 -6.36 2.30
N VAL A 5 6.25 -7.16 3.26
CA VAL A 5 4.83 -7.26 3.60
C VAL A 5 4.43 -6.09 4.49
N ILE A 6 3.60 -5.22 3.96
CA ILE A 6 3.11 -4.01 4.65
C ILE A 6 1.57 -4.08 4.68
N PRO A 7 0.93 -4.14 5.86
CA PRO A 7 -0.53 -4.20 5.95
C PRO A 7 -1.19 -3.02 5.24
N TRP A 8 -2.32 -3.26 4.58
CA TRP A 8 -3.09 -2.28 3.79
C TRP A 8 -2.34 -1.58 2.64
N MET A 9 -1.09 -1.98 2.37
CA MET A 9 -0.28 -1.37 1.32
C MET A 9 0.21 -2.43 0.33
N SER A 10 0.11 -2.15 -0.97
CA SER A 10 0.76 -3.00 -1.97
C SER A 10 2.28 -2.93 -1.82
N PRO A 11 2.99 -4.04 -2.03
CA PRO A 11 4.45 -4.07 -1.92
C PRO A 11 5.09 -3.18 -3.00
N CYS A 12 6.27 -2.64 -2.70
CA CYS A 12 7.07 -1.94 -3.69
C CYS A 12 7.89 -2.95 -4.51
N LEU A 13 8.10 -2.63 -5.78
CA LEU A 13 9.05 -3.34 -6.63
C LEU A 13 10.50 -2.95 -6.28
N SER A 14 11.44 -3.81 -6.66
CA SER A 14 12.86 -3.51 -6.54
C SER A 14 13.25 -2.28 -7.37
N GLN A 15 14.36 -1.65 -7.00
CA GLN A 15 14.89 -0.51 -7.75
C GLN A 15 15.23 -0.91 -9.20
N SER A 16 15.76 -2.13 -9.43
CA SER A 16 16.09 -2.63 -10.77
C SER A 16 14.84 -2.77 -11.63
N MET A 17 13.75 -3.34 -11.10
CA MET A 17 12.48 -3.45 -11.80
C MET A 17 11.85 -2.07 -12.04
N SER A 18 11.89 -1.19 -11.07
CA SER A 18 11.41 0.20 -11.20
C SER A 18 12.14 0.94 -12.34
N PHE A 19 13.44 0.70 -12.51
CA PHE A 19 14.22 1.28 -13.61
C PHE A 19 13.78 0.73 -14.98
N VAL A 20 13.52 -0.58 -15.07
CA VAL A 20 12.96 -1.20 -16.30
C VAL A 20 11.64 -0.57 -16.65
N LEU A 21 10.72 -0.46 -15.68
CA LEU A 21 9.41 0.15 -15.91
C LEU A 21 9.50 1.61 -16.32
N ALA A 22 10.48 2.35 -15.82
CA ALA A 22 10.72 3.73 -16.24
C ALA A 22 11.17 3.83 -17.72
N GLY A 23 11.88 2.80 -18.21
CA GLY A 23 12.33 2.75 -19.60
C GLY A 23 11.25 2.37 -20.62
N ILE A 24 10.24 1.58 -20.21
CA ILE A 24 9.22 1.04 -21.13
C ILE A 24 7.81 1.61 -20.91
N GLY A 25 7.59 2.28 -19.78
CA GLY A 25 6.29 2.80 -19.40
C GLY A 25 6.02 4.20 -19.93
N HIS A 26 4.74 4.49 -20.19
CA HIS A 26 4.27 5.81 -20.61
C HIS A 26 3.68 6.56 -19.40
N PRO A 27 4.15 7.78 -19.10
CA PRO A 27 3.64 8.54 -17.96
C PRO A 27 2.22 9.01 -18.20
N MET A 28 1.35 8.79 -17.22
CA MET A 28 -0.01 9.32 -17.19
C MET A 28 -0.30 9.95 -15.85
N LYS A 29 -1.09 11.02 -15.84
CA LYS A 29 -1.50 11.73 -14.63
C LYS A 29 -3.00 11.65 -14.46
N PHE A 30 -3.41 11.36 -13.24
CA PHE A 30 -4.79 11.24 -12.84
C PHE A 30 -5.10 12.19 -11.68
N ARG A 31 -6.34 12.64 -11.62
CA ARG A 31 -6.84 13.47 -10.51
C ARG A 31 -7.36 12.55 -9.39
N ARG A 32 -7.44 13.09 -8.21
CA ARG A 32 -8.15 12.44 -7.10
C ARG A 32 -9.56 12.04 -7.53
N GLY A 33 -9.94 10.79 -7.27
CA GLY A 33 -11.24 10.21 -7.61
C GLY A 33 -11.31 9.55 -8.98
N ASP A 34 -10.34 9.79 -9.87
CA ASP A 34 -10.34 9.14 -11.17
C ASP A 34 -10.23 7.62 -11.02
N VAL A 35 -11.12 6.89 -11.69
CA VAL A 35 -11.05 5.43 -11.77
C VAL A 35 -10.04 5.08 -12.86
N ILE A 36 -9.00 4.36 -12.49
CA ILE A 36 -7.90 4.00 -13.38
C ILE A 36 -7.95 2.55 -13.86
N TYR A 37 -8.70 1.70 -13.14
CA TYR A 37 -8.87 0.30 -13.51
C TYR A 37 -10.23 -0.21 -13.03
N THR A 38 -10.89 -1.00 -13.88
CA THR A 38 -12.10 -1.77 -13.55
C THR A 38 -12.03 -3.14 -14.23
N SER A 39 -12.24 -4.21 -13.47
CA SER A 39 -12.31 -5.57 -13.99
C SER A 39 -13.78 -6.04 -14.03
N PRO A 40 -14.20 -6.81 -15.05
CA PRO A 40 -13.41 -7.19 -16.20
C PRO A 40 -13.21 -6.01 -17.18
N GLY A 41 -11.97 -5.61 -17.37
CA GLY A 41 -11.58 -4.54 -18.29
C GLY A 41 -10.85 -5.07 -19.52
N LEU A 42 -10.99 -4.35 -20.63
CA LEU A 42 -10.39 -4.71 -21.93
C LEU A 42 -8.88 -4.43 -22.00
N PHE A 43 -8.26 -3.90 -20.93
CA PHE A 43 -6.90 -3.39 -21.01
C PHE A 43 -5.93 -4.27 -20.22
N GLY A 44 -5.08 -5.01 -20.94
CA GLY A 44 -3.93 -5.75 -20.41
C GLY A 44 -2.76 -4.86 -19.96
N ASN A 45 -3.04 -3.68 -19.44
CA ASN A 45 -2.03 -2.76 -18.99
C ASN A 45 -1.85 -2.83 -17.47
N LEU A 46 -0.59 -2.78 -17.07
CA LEU A 46 -0.15 -2.58 -15.70
C LEU A 46 0.08 -1.09 -15.48
N MET A 47 -0.02 -0.66 -14.25
CA MET A 47 0.33 0.69 -13.86
C MET A 47 1.30 0.64 -12.69
N TYR A 48 2.44 1.27 -12.86
CA TYR A 48 3.42 1.48 -11.80
C TYR A 48 3.22 2.88 -11.22
N VAL A 49 2.98 2.97 -9.93
CA VAL A 49 2.73 4.24 -9.25
C VAL A 49 4.06 4.96 -9.02
N ARG A 50 4.21 6.15 -9.59
CA ARG A 50 5.38 7.02 -9.39
C ARG A 50 5.19 7.97 -8.21
N SER A 51 3.98 8.50 -8.07
CA SER A 51 3.62 9.40 -6.98
C SER A 51 2.13 9.32 -6.69
N GLY A 52 1.75 9.61 -5.45
CA GLY A 52 0.36 9.54 -4.99
C GLY A 52 -0.07 8.13 -4.59
N PHE A 53 -1.38 7.97 -4.34
CA PHE A 53 -1.95 6.71 -3.85
C PHE A 53 -3.18 6.30 -4.66
N VAL A 54 -3.28 5.00 -4.90
CA VAL A 54 -4.39 4.33 -5.59
C VAL A 54 -5.04 3.35 -4.63
N VAL A 55 -6.34 3.44 -4.43
CA VAL A 55 -7.11 2.47 -3.65
C VAL A 55 -7.43 1.26 -4.51
N LYS A 56 -7.26 0.07 -3.94
CA LYS A 56 -7.65 -1.21 -4.50
C LYS A 56 -8.88 -1.74 -3.79
N ALA A 57 -9.91 -2.10 -4.55
CA ALA A 57 -11.14 -2.63 -4.00
C ALA A 57 -11.69 -3.80 -4.82
N LEU A 58 -12.33 -4.74 -4.12
CA LEU A 58 -13.24 -5.71 -4.73
C LEU A 58 -14.62 -5.07 -4.87
N LEU A 59 -15.31 -5.40 -5.94
CA LEU A 59 -16.70 -4.99 -6.12
C LEU A 59 -17.63 -6.12 -5.67
N ASP A 60 -18.60 -5.78 -4.82
CA ASP A 60 -19.73 -6.68 -4.54
C ASP A 60 -20.65 -6.67 -5.77
N PRO A 61 -20.81 -7.80 -6.46
CA PRO A 61 -21.64 -7.85 -7.66
C PRO A 61 -23.13 -7.64 -7.38
N VAL A 62 -23.55 -7.76 -6.12
CA VAL A 62 -24.96 -7.61 -5.70
C VAL A 62 -25.26 -6.20 -5.23
N ARG A 63 -24.34 -5.60 -4.46
CA ARG A 63 -24.56 -4.32 -3.80
C ARG A 63 -23.90 -3.12 -4.48
N ASP A 64 -23.04 -3.36 -5.48
CA ASP A 64 -22.17 -2.36 -6.13
C ASP A 64 -21.34 -1.52 -5.13
N GLU A 65 -21.16 -2.06 -3.93
CA GLU A 65 -20.36 -1.41 -2.87
C GLU A 65 -18.91 -1.93 -2.93
N PRO A 66 -17.92 -1.05 -3.03
CA PRO A 66 -16.54 -1.47 -3.05
C PRO A 66 -16.06 -1.88 -1.65
N LEU A 67 -15.56 -3.11 -1.52
CA LEU A 67 -14.79 -3.57 -0.37
C LEU A 67 -13.33 -3.13 -0.56
N LEU A 68 -12.88 -2.16 0.21
CA LEU A 68 -11.51 -1.67 0.14
C LEU A 68 -10.56 -2.70 0.75
N LEU A 69 -9.54 -3.08 0.00
CA LEU A 69 -8.52 -4.04 0.44
C LEU A 69 -7.27 -3.34 0.95
N SER A 70 -6.70 -2.49 0.10
CA SER A 70 -5.41 -1.85 0.34
C SER A 70 -5.21 -0.64 -0.57
N MET A 71 -4.03 -0.05 -0.49
CA MET A 71 -3.59 1.05 -1.33
C MET A 71 -2.27 0.69 -2.02
N ALA A 72 -2.12 1.13 -3.25
CA ALA A 72 -0.85 1.14 -3.95
C ALA A 72 -0.25 2.56 -3.84
N GLY A 73 0.91 2.67 -3.20
CA GLY A 73 1.70 3.90 -3.11
C GLY A 73 2.84 3.93 -4.13
N PRO A 74 3.74 4.92 -4.04
CA PRO A 74 4.92 4.99 -4.91
C PRO A 74 5.74 3.71 -4.86
N GLY A 75 6.17 3.22 -6.01
CA GLY A 75 6.92 1.96 -6.12
C GLY A 75 6.07 0.70 -6.30
N ALA A 76 4.74 0.79 -6.14
CA ALA A 76 3.83 -0.35 -6.23
C ALA A 76 3.18 -0.48 -7.62
N LEU A 77 2.71 -1.69 -7.93
CA LEU A 77 1.86 -1.95 -9.10
C LEU A 77 0.38 -1.81 -8.73
N CYS A 78 -0.39 -1.34 -9.68
CA CYS A 78 -1.85 -1.40 -9.69
C CYS A 78 -2.37 -1.77 -11.08
N GLY A 79 -3.68 -1.88 -11.26
CA GLY A 79 -4.28 -2.33 -12.52
C GLY A 79 -4.35 -3.85 -12.62
N ASN A 80 -3.94 -4.41 -13.74
CA ASN A 80 -4.15 -5.83 -14.07
C ASN A 80 -3.04 -6.79 -13.60
N TYR A 81 -2.19 -6.40 -12.65
CA TYR A 81 -1.02 -7.19 -12.24
C TYR A 81 -1.37 -8.58 -11.67
N GLU A 82 -2.54 -8.74 -11.08
CA GLU A 82 -2.99 -10.02 -10.50
C GLU A 82 -3.32 -11.05 -11.58
N ASN A 83 -3.58 -10.61 -12.81
CA ASN A 83 -3.80 -11.47 -13.98
C ASN A 83 -2.51 -11.72 -14.80
N LEU A 84 -1.34 -11.35 -14.30
CA LEU A 84 -0.06 -11.59 -15.00
C LEU A 84 0.18 -13.08 -15.27
N TYR A 85 -0.07 -13.92 -14.27
CA TYR A 85 0.22 -15.36 -14.33
C TYR A 85 -1.00 -16.24 -14.06
N VAL A 86 -2.03 -15.71 -13.40
CA VAL A 86 -3.25 -16.43 -13.03
C VAL A 86 -4.46 -15.57 -13.41
N ARG A 87 -5.45 -16.17 -14.09
CA ARG A 87 -6.71 -15.45 -14.35
C ARG A 87 -7.53 -15.33 -13.08
N ASP A 88 -7.55 -14.14 -12.53
CA ASP A 88 -8.46 -13.79 -11.45
C ASP A 88 -9.76 -13.20 -12.03
N ARG A 89 -10.90 -13.74 -11.60
CA ARG A 89 -12.23 -13.31 -12.06
C ARG A 89 -12.94 -12.39 -11.07
N MET A 90 -12.29 -12.06 -9.95
CA MET A 90 -12.90 -11.17 -8.97
C MET A 90 -13.07 -9.77 -9.55
N PRO A 91 -14.29 -9.22 -9.53
CA PRO A 91 -14.53 -7.87 -10.01
C PRO A 91 -13.82 -6.87 -9.11
N ARG A 92 -13.06 -5.97 -9.73
CA ARG A 92 -12.20 -5.01 -9.04
C ARG A 92 -12.35 -3.61 -9.61
N ARG A 93 -12.10 -2.63 -8.74
CA ARG A 93 -11.99 -1.23 -9.12
C ARG A 93 -10.82 -0.59 -8.40
N HIS A 94 -10.00 0.14 -9.15
CA HIS A 94 -8.93 0.95 -8.58
C HIS A 94 -9.17 2.42 -8.95
N TRP A 95 -9.00 3.31 -7.96
CA TRP A 95 -9.16 4.75 -8.17
C TRP A 95 -8.13 5.55 -7.37
N CYS A 96 -7.82 6.75 -7.86
CA CYS A 96 -6.84 7.62 -7.27
C CYS A 96 -7.35 8.27 -5.97
N LEU A 97 -6.64 8.07 -4.87
CA LEU A 97 -6.90 8.71 -3.59
C LEU A 97 -6.37 10.15 -3.53
N THR A 98 -5.31 10.39 -4.25
CA THR A 98 -4.63 11.70 -4.42
C THR A 98 -4.48 12.02 -5.90
N SER A 99 -3.92 13.19 -6.24
CA SER A 99 -3.32 13.38 -7.57
C SER A 99 -2.20 12.35 -7.73
N THR A 100 -2.25 11.55 -8.79
CA THR A 100 -1.40 10.37 -8.96
C THR A 100 -0.75 10.39 -10.34
N GLU A 101 0.55 10.11 -10.38
CA GLU A 101 1.28 9.85 -11.60
C GLU A 101 1.65 8.38 -11.67
N VAL A 102 1.34 7.74 -12.79
CA VAL A 102 1.67 6.33 -13.04
C VAL A 102 2.45 6.17 -14.34
N LEU A 103 3.20 5.10 -14.45
CA LEU A 103 3.66 4.58 -15.75
C LEU A 103 2.72 3.48 -16.19
N VAL A 104 2.09 3.66 -17.34
CA VAL A 104 1.29 2.63 -17.99
C VAL A 104 2.22 1.74 -18.79
N VAL A 105 2.21 0.44 -18.48
CA VAL A 105 3.13 -0.55 -19.03
C VAL A 105 2.35 -1.63 -19.76
N ASN A 106 2.76 -1.95 -20.98
CA ASN A 106 2.20 -3.09 -21.69
C ASN A 106 2.64 -4.40 -21.02
N GLN A 107 1.67 -5.22 -20.61
CA GLN A 107 1.90 -6.47 -19.89
C GLN A 107 2.74 -7.46 -20.67
N GLU A 108 2.49 -7.64 -21.97
CA GLU A 108 3.21 -8.60 -22.81
C GLU A 108 4.68 -8.19 -22.97
N LEU A 109 4.94 -6.89 -23.14
CA LEU A 109 6.29 -6.37 -23.24
C LEU A 109 7.06 -6.60 -21.93
N LEU A 110 6.41 -6.30 -20.78
CA LEU A 110 7.02 -6.52 -19.47
C LEU A 110 7.37 -7.99 -19.25
N LEU A 111 6.47 -8.92 -19.57
CA LEU A 111 6.73 -10.36 -19.43
C LEU A 111 7.88 -10.81 -20.34
N LYS A 112 7.94 -10.38 -21.61
CA LYS A 112 9.06 -10.69 -22.51
C LYS A 112 10.41 -10.21 -21.98
N ILE A 113 10.43 -9.04 -21.33
CA ILE A 113 11.66 -8.50 -20.71
C ILE A 113 12.02 -9.31 -19.46
N ALA A 114 11.04 -9.62 -18.61
CA ALA A 114 11.25 -10.39 -17.39
C ALA A 114 11.74 -11.81 -17.68
N ASP A 115 11.29 -12.45 -18.76
CA ASP A 115 11.74 -13.79 -19.17
C ASP A 115 13.24 -13.85 -19.50
N GLN A 116 13.86 -12.70 -19.79
CA GLN A 116 15.31 -12.62 -20.05
C GLN A 116 16.14 -12.51 -18.75
N ASN A 117 15.48 -12.29 -17.60
CA ASN A 117 16.15 -12.16 -16.31
C ASN A 117 15.39 -12.93 -15.23
N PRO A 118 15.97 -14.04 -14.70
CA PRO A 118 15.32 -14.87 -13.68
C PRO A 118 14.94 -14.12 -12.39
N GLU A 119 15.68 -13.09 -12.00
CA GLU A 119 15.37 -12.29 -10.81
C GLU A 119 14.08 -11.46 -11.03
N TRP A 120 13.93 -10.86 -12.20
CA TRP A 120 12.73 -10.09 -12.55
C TRP A 120 11.50 -11.00 -12.70
N GLN A 121 11.68 -12.16 -13.33
CA GLN A 121 10.62 -13.16 -13.45
C GLN A 121 10.15 -13.63 -12.07
N HIS A 122 11.09 -13.92 -11.17
CA HIS A 122 10.79 -14.31 -9.79
C HIS A 122 10.07 -13.18 -9.03
N GLU A 123 10.54 -11.95 -9.17
CA GLU A 123 9.90 -10.78 -8.51
C GLU A 123 8.46 -10.58 -8.99
N LEU A 124 8.23 -10.55 -10.30
CA LEU A 124 6.88 -10.36 -10.86
C LEU A 124 5.95 -11.53 -10.54
N SER A 125 6.42 -12.77 -10.62
CA SER A 125 5.62 -13.95 -10.27
C SER A 125 5.24 -13.99 -8.79
N GLY A 126 6.12 -13.51 -7.90
CA GLY A 126 5.88 -13.38 -6.46
C GLY A 126 5.03 -12.19 -6.08
N TYR A 127 5.00 -11.14 -6.89
CA TYR A 127 4.37 -9.87 -6.54
C TYR A 127 2.89 -10.01 -6.16
N SER A 128 2.10 -10.73 -6.96
CA SER A 128 0.68 -10.96 -6.70
C SER A 128 0.45 -11.68 -5.37
N SER A 129 1.30 -12.68 -5.06
CA SER A 129 1.22 -13.42 -3.80
C SER A 129 1.53 -12.54 -2.61
N VAL A 130 2.59 -11.73 -2.67
CA VAL A 130 2.95 -10.79 -1.60
C VAL A 130 1.89 -9.71 -1.43
N SER A 131 1.36 -9.17 -2.53
CA SER A 131 0.26 -8.19 -2.48
C SER A 131 -0.98 -8.78 -1.78
N SER A 132 -1.33 -10.04 -2.07
CA SER A 132 -2.43 -10.74 -1.39
C SER A 132 -2.15 -10.98 0.10
N ILE A 133 -0.90 -11.18 0.50
CA ILE A 133 -0.51 -11.26 1.91
C ILE A 133 -0.68 -9.89 2.58
N CYS A 134 -0.28 -8.80 1.95
CA CYS A 134 -0.48 -7.44 2.45
C CYS A 134 -1.98 -7.13 2.66
N ASP A 135 -2.82 -7.49 1.69
CA ASP A 135 -4.27 -7.32 1.76
C ASP A 135 -4.85 -8.11 2.96
N ARG A 136 -4.50 -9.40 3.08
CA ARG A 136 -4.95 -10.26 4.20
C ARG A 136 -4.44 -9.78 5.56
N MET A 137 -3.20 -9.30 5.63
CA MET A 137 -2.65 -8.76 6.86
C MET A 137 -3.40 -7.49 7.29
N GLY A 138 -3.72 -6.60 6.35
CA GLY A 138 -4.57 -5.43 6.62
C GLY A 138 -5.96 -5.82 7.12
N MET A 139 -6.60 -6.80 6.48
CA MET A 139 -7.89 -7.34 6.93
C MET A 139 -7.79 -7.96 8.33
N PHE A 140 -6.75 -8.74 8.62
CA PHE A 140 -6.52 -9.32 9.94
C PHE A 140 -6.37 -8.24 11.01
N LEU A 141 -5.60 -7.19 10.75
CA LEU A 141 -5.42 -6.08 11.69
C LEU A 141 -6.72 -5.32 11.96
N ASN A 142 -7.68 -5.35 11.04
CA ASN A 142 -9.00 -4.79 11.28
C ASN A 142 -9.78 -5.46 12.43
N TYR A 143 -9.33 -6.65 12.86
CA TYR A 143 -9.89 -7.39 14.01
C TYR A 143 -8.95 -7.41 15.23
N SER A 144 -7.69 -7.00 15.09
CA SER A 144 -6.64 -7.21 16.10
C SER A 144 -6.37 -6.00 17.00
N GLY A 145 -6.88 -4.83 16.68
CA GLY A 145 -6.62 -3.61 17.44
C GLY A 145 -7.81 -2.67 17.52
N THR A 146 -7.65 -1.62 18.32
CA THR A 146 -8.59 -0.50 18.37
C THR A 146 -8.55 0.30 17.06
N VAL A 147 -9.62 1.03 16.76
CA VAL A 147 -9.63 1.92 15.57
C VAL A 147 -8.53 2.97 15.66
N GLU A 148 -8.21 3.43 16.87
CA GLU A 148 -7.13 4.39 17.10
C GLU A 148 -5.76 3.83 16.69
N GLU A 149 -5.42 2.60 17.11
CA GLU A 149 -4.17 1.92 16.74
C GLU A 149 -4.07 1.68 15.25
N ARG A 150 -5.13 1.18 14.64
CA ARG A 150 -5.20 0.92 13.19
C ARG A 150 -5.05 2.19 12.38
N LEU A 151 -5.75 3.28 12.79
CA LEU A 151 -5.67 4.56 12.10
C LEU A 151 -4.27 5.16 12.23
N GLY A 152 -3.69 5.14 13.42
CA GLY A 152 -2.33 5.63 13.65
C GLY A 152 -1.29 4.85 12.82
N ALA A 153 -1.38 3.53 12.81
CA ALA A 153 -0.53 2.66 12.01
C ALA A 153 -0.69 2.93 10.51
N LEU A 154 -1.92 3.04 10.01
CA LEU A 154 -2.19 3.33 8.60
C LEU A 154 -1.54 4.64 8.15
N LEU A 155 -1.66 5.72 8.94
CA LEU A 155 -1.06 7.01 8.60
C LEU A 155 0.47 6.93 8.56
N LEU A 156 1.08 6.16 9.46
CA LEU A 156 2.53 5.94 9.45
C LEU A 156 2.99 5.10 8.26
N LEU A 157 2.22 4.08 7.86
CA LEU A 157 2.53 3.29 6.66
C LEU A 157 2.41 4.12 5.39
N MET A 158 1.43 5.00 5.30
CA MET A 158 1.33 5.94 4.19
C MET A 158 2.54 6.88 4.14
N LEU A 159 2.97 7.41 5.29
CA LEU A 159 4.17 8.22 5.39
C LEU A 159 5.43 7.43 4.99
N HIS A 160 5.53 6.17 5.43
CA HIS A 160 6.63 5.28 5.08
C HIS A 160 6.74 5.04 3.56
N CYS A 161 5.61 4.87 2.89
CA CYS A 161 5.58 4.63 1.45
C CYS A 161 5.80 5.89 0.61
N GLU A 162 5.29 7.05 1.05
CA GLU A 162 5.39 8.31 0.29
C GLU A 162 6.73 9.00 0.52
N GLU A 163 7.19 9.02 1.76
CA GLU A 163 8.36 9.79 2.16
C GLU A 163 9.19 9.07 3.25
N PRO A 164 9.94 8.02 2.88
CA PRO A 164 10.72 7.22 3.84
C PRO A 164 11.69 8.06 4.69
N ALA A 165 12.22 9.16 4.14
CA ALA A 165 13.08 10.08 4.87
C ALA A 165 12.33 10.80 6.00
N ALA A 166 11.09 11.24 5.77
CA ALA A 166 10.24 11.82 6.80
C ALA A 166 9.84 10.77 7.85
N MET A 167 9.58 9.54 7.43
CA MET A 167 9.35 8.44 8.37
C MET A 167 10.56 8.21 9.29
N ALA A 168 11.79 8.32 8.79
CA ALA A 168 12.99 8.19 9.59
C ALA A 168 13.08 9.26 10.70
N THR A 169 12.48 10.44 10.50
CA THR A 169 12.45 11.50 11.52
C THR A 169 11.61 11.12 12.74
N LEU A 170 10.66 10.20 12.60
CA LEU A 170 9.87 9.67 13.70
C LEU A 170 10.77 9.05 14.80
N PHE A 171 11.91 8.48 14.40
CA PHE A 171 12.88 7.84 15.30
C PHE A 171 13.97 8.79 15.78
N SER A 172 14.05 10.00 15.24
CA SER A 172 15.09 10.97 15.59
C SER A 172 14.79 11.68 16.92
N LYS A 173 15.82 11.81 17.78
CA LYS A 173 15.70 12.61 19.01
C LYS A 173 15.58 14.10 18.65
N GLY A 174 14.71 14.83 19.38
CA GLY A 174 14.52 16.28 19.20
C GLY A 174 13.42 16.66 18.20
N VAL A 175 12.87 15.73 17.43
CA VAL A 175 11.71 15.98 16.58
C VAL A 175 10.43 15.77 17.39
N GLU A 176 9.59 16.79 17.49
CA GLU A 176 8.30 16.70 18.18
C GLU A 176 7.16 16.38 17.21
N TRP A 177 7.23 16.88 15.99
CA TRP A 177 6.18 16.79 14.97
C TRP A 177 6.72 16.19 13.68
N VAL A 178 5.95 15.26 13.11
CA VAL A 178 6.25 14.66 11.81
C VAL A 178 5.14 15.08 10.84
N GLU A 179 5.53 15.61 9.70
CA GLU A 179 4.60 16.04 8.66
C GLU A 179 4.09 14.85 7.85
N LEU A 180 2.77 14.77 7.70
CA LEU A 180 2.12 13.87 6.74
C LEU A 180 1.68 14.70 5.52
N PRO A 181 2.20 14.41 4.32
CA PRO A 181 2.01 15.27 3.16
C PRO A 181 0.55 15.37 2.71
N PHE A 182 -0.25 14.36 3.02
CA PHE A 182 -1.68 14.38 2.76
C PHE A 182 -2.45 13.55 3.77
N TYR A 183 -3.77 13.74 3.82
CA TYR A 183 -4.66 12.97 4.67
C TYR A 183 -5.86 12.49 3.84
N PRO A 184 -6.12 11.17 3.78
CA PRO A 184 -7.28 10.63 3.08
C PRO A 184 -8.58 11.13 3.73
N ASP A 185 -9.65 11.13 2.96
CA ASP A 185 -10.95 11.39 3.56
C ASP A 185 -11.35 10.29 4.55
N LYS A 186 -12.06 10.68 5.59
CA LYS A 186 -12.44 9.79 6.69
C LYS A 186 -13.32 8.62 6.24
N GLY A 187 -14.11 8.81 5.18
CA GLY A 187 -14.96 7.75 4.63
C GLY A 187 -14.12 6.63 3.98
N THR A 188 -13.10 7.00 3.21
CA THR A 188 -12.14 6.03 2.65
C THR A 188 -11.37 5.31 3.76
N ILE A 189 -10.87 6.05 4.75
CA ILE A 189 -10.19 5.46 5.92
C ILE A 189 -11.11 4.47 6.64
N ALA A 190 -12.33 4.87 6.96
CA ALA A 190 -13.28 4.03 7.68
C ALA A 190 -13.55 2.71 6.95
N ARG A 191 -13.77 2.77 5.63
CA ARG A 191 -13.95 1.58 4.79
C ARG A 191 -12.71 0.69 4.78
N LEU A 192 -11.51 1.26 4.64
CA LEU A 192 -10.26 0.50 4.62
C LEU A 192 -9.99 -0.19 5.97
N LEU A 193 -10.30 0.49 7.07
CA LEU A 193 -10.13 -0.04 8.43
C LEU A 193 -11.31 -0.88 8.92
N GLY A 194 -12.35 -1.10 8.11
CA GLY A 194 -13.53 -1.88 8.48
C GLY A 194 -14.30 -1.32 9.68
N CYS A 195 -14.44 0.00 9.77
CA CYS A 195 -15.13 0.67 10.87
C CYS A 195 -16.09 1.77 10.38
N LYS A 196 -16.86 2.34 11.30
CA LYS A 196 -17.80 3.43 10.99
C LYS A 196 -17.05 4.76 10.81
N PHE A 197 -17.60 5.63 9.95
CA PHE A 197 -17.09 6.99 9.73
C PHE A 197 -17.03 7.81 11.04
N GLU A 198 -18.06 7.67 11.90
CA GLU A 198 -18.15 8.35 13.18
C GLU A 198 -16.97 7.97 14.08
N THR A 199 -16.62 6.69 14.13
CA THR A 199 -15.50 6.20 14.95
C THR A 199 -14.16 6.83 14.51
N VAL A 200 -13.89 6.91 13.21
CA VAL A 200 -12.71 7.62 12.71
C VAL A 200 -12.76 9.11 13.07
N SER A 201 -13.95 9.71 12.97
CA SER A 201 -14.13 11.12 13.30
C SER A 201 -13.89 11.41 14.78
N ASP A 202 -14.30 10.51 15.67
CA ASP A 202 -14.11 10.63 17.11
C ASP A 202 -12.63 10.50 17.50
N VAL A 203 -11.92 9.52 16.93
CA VAL A 203 -10.47 9.37 17.15
C VAL A 203 -9.71 10.62 16.68
N VAL A 204 -10.00 11.13 15.50
CA VAL A 204 -9.34 12.36 14.99
C VAL A 204 -9.68 13.59 15.84
N ARG A 205 -10.90 13.68 16.37
CA ARG A 205 -11.31 14.74 17.29
C ARG A 205 -10.55 14.64 18.61
N GLN A 206 -10.44 13.43 19.17
CA GLN A 206 -9.68 13.16 20.39
C GLN A 206 -8.20 13.54 20.21
N TRP A 207 -7.56 13.14 19.12
CA TRP A 207 -6.19 13.56 18.81
C TRP A 207 -6.05 15.07 18.70
N GLY A 208 -7.04 15.76 18.12
CA GLY A 208 -7.08 17.22 18.05
C GLY A 208 -7.18 17.88 19.42
N SER A 209 -8.04 17.35 20.32
CA SER A 209 -8.20 17.88 21.67
C SER A 209 -6.98 17.66 22.57
N HIS A 210 -6.17 16.62 22.31
CA HIS A 210 -4.93 16.35 23.02
C HIS A 210 -3.69 16.97 22.35
N ASP A 211 -3.87 17.77 21.30
CA ASP A 211 -2.79 18.35 20.50
C ASP A 211 -1.83 17.27 19.94
N ASP A 212 -2.37 16.11 19.57
CA ASP A 212 -1.60 15.02 18.97
C ASP A 212 -1.59 15.08 17.43
N ILE A 213 -2.52 15.86 16.87
CA ILE A 213 -2.62 16.13 15.43
C ILE A 213 -2.87 17.62 15.22
N ARG A 214 -2.14 18.22 14.29
CA ARG A 214 -2.33 19.61 13.87
C ARG A 214 -2.60 19.67 12.39
N ARG A 215 -3.56 20.54 12.01
CA ARG A 215 -3.86 20.84 10.61
C ARG A 215 -3.46 22.26 10.29
N ARG A 216 -2.70 22.42 9.21
CA ARG A 216 -2.38 23.74 8.66
C ARG A 216 -2.46 23.69 7.14
N SER A 217 -3.42 24.39 6.57
CA SER A 217 -3.73 24.32 5.15
C SER A 217 -4.12 22.88 4.72
N ARG A 218 -3.37 22.25 3.83
CA ARG A 218 -3.61 20.87 3.35
C ARG A 218 -2.71 19.84 4.00
N ARG A 219 -1.84 20.25 4.92
CA ARG A 219 -0.87 19.40 5.59
C ARG A 219 -1.30 19.06 7.00
N ILE A 220 -0.84 17.93 7.48
CA ILE A 220 -1.13 17.42 8.81
C ILE A 220 0.20 17.10 9.49
N TRP A 221 0.32 17.48 10.76
CA TRP A 221 1.45 17.11 11.59
C TRP A 221 0.97 16.15 12.66
N LEU A 222 1.73 15.08 12.81
CA LEU A 222 1.51 14.04 13.79
C LEU A 222 2.50 14.23 14.93
N ARG A 223 2.02 14.23 16.19
CA ARG A 223 2.88 14.34 17.35
C ARG A 223 3.68 13.06 17.51
N ARG A 224 4.99 13.14 17.43
CA ARG A 224 5.90 12.00 17.42
C ARG A 224 5.63 10.99 18.54
N ARG A 225 5.56 11.44 19.80
CA ARG A 225 5.38 10.57 20.99
C ARG A 225 4.09 9.72 20.89
N THR A 226 3.00 10.28 20.35
CA THR A 226 1.71 9.61 20.21
C THR A 226 1.76 8.61 19.08
N PHE A 227 2.37 8.97 17.95
CA PHE A 227 2.38 8.10 16.78
C PHE A 227 3.43 7.00 16.86
N LEU A 228 4.52 7.19 17.64
CA LEU A 228 5.51 6.15 17.88
C LEU A 228 4.89 4.90 18.54
N LYS A 229 3.92 5.05 19.46
CA LYS A 229 3.21 3.91 20.08
C LYS A 229 2.44 3.06 19.06
N TYR A 230 1.88 3.67 18.00
CA TYR A 230 1.17 2.92 16.96
C TYR A 230 2.13 2.17 16.04
N TRP A 231 3.33 2.70 15.82
CA TRP A 231 4.39 1.98 15.15
C TRP A 231 4.86 0.78 15.99
N GLU A 232 5.06 0.97 17.27
CA GLU A 232 5.42 -0.11 18.21
C GLU A 232 4.35 -1.21 18.27
N TRP A 233 3.07 -0.84 18.23
CA TRP A 233 1.97 -1.79 18.12
C TRP A 233 2.00 -2.58 16.80
N LEU A 234 2.35 -1.95 15.68
CA LEU A 234 2.39 -2.57 14.36
C LEU A 234 3.59 -3.52 14.18
N MET A 235 4.73 -3.20 14.78
CA MET A 235 6.01 -3.88 14.55
C MET A 235 5.99 -5.40 14.75
N PRO A 236 5.33 -5.97 15.79
CA PRO A 236 5.27 -7.43 15.97
C PRO A 236 4.67 -8.16 14.74
N PHE A 237 3.65 -7.58 14.11
CA PHE A 237 3.00 -8.17 12.94
C PHE A 237 3.91 -8.15 11.71
N MET A 238 4.64 -7.06 11.50
CA MET A 238 5.61 -6.95 10.40
C MET A 238 6.85 -7.83 10.62
N GLN A 239 7.32 -7.96 11.86
CA GLN A 239 8.48 -8.79 12.22
C GLN A 239 8.19 -10.29 12.11
N GLN A 240 6.98 -10.72 12.47
CA GLN A 240 6.58 -12.13 12.35
C GLN A 240 6.67 -12.58 10.89
N SER A 241 6.17 -11.77 9.96
CA SER A 241 6.29 -12.03 8.52
C SER A 241 7.76 -12.19 8.08
N ARG A 242 8.67 -11.31 8.55
CA ARG A 242 10.10 -11.39 8.24
C ARG A 242 10.80 -12.62 8.87
N ALA A 243 10.40 -13.02 10.06
CA ALA A 243 10.97 -14.20 10.72
C ALA A 243 10.58 -15.48 9.99
N GLU A 244 9.34 -15.60 9.55
CA GLU A 244 8.84 -16.73 8.76
C GLU A 244 9.54 -16.81 7.38
N GLU A 245 9.75 -15.68 6.72
CA GLU A 245 10.51 -15.62 5.46
C GLU A 245 11.96 -16.11 5.63
N ARG A 246 12.66 -15.64 6.66
CA ARG A 246 14.03 -16.07 6.97
C ARG A 246 14.09 -17.57 7.28
N ALA A 247 13.15 -18.10 8.03
CA ALA A 247 13.06 -19.52 8.34
C ALA A 247 12.80 -20.34 7.06
N ALA A 248 11.89 -19.90 6.19
CA ALA A 248 11.61 -20.55 4.92
C ALA A 248 12.81 -20.53 3.97
N GLU A 249 13.55 -19.44 3.93
CA GLU A 249 14.77 -19.31 3.13
C GLU A 249 15.89 -20.23 3.64
N ALA A 250 16.10 -20.29 4.95
CA ALA A 250 17.05 -21.19 5.57
C ALA A 250 16.72 -22.68 5.27
N LEU A 251 15.44 -23.06 5.32
CA LEU A 251 14.97 -24.40 4.95
C LEU A 251 15.20 -24.71 3.46
N ARG A 252 14.98 -23.76 2.56
CA ARG A 252 15.27 -23.94 1.13
C ARG A 252 16.75 -24.11 0.86
N GLN A 253 17.60 -23.35 1.53
CA GLN A 253 19.06 -23.50 1.42
C GLN A 253 19.56 -24.83 1.97
N ALA A 254 19.00 -25.31 3.07
CA ALA A 254 19.34 -26.62 3.64
C ALA A 254 18.95 -27.80 2.73
N ARG A 255 17.85 -27.67 1.96
CA ARG A 255 17.42 -28.70 0.99
C ARG A 255 18.21 -28.71 -0.33
N ARG A 256 19.00 -27.68 -0.60
CA ARG A 256 19.86 -27.59 -1.81
C ARG A 256 21.29 -28.06 -1.58
N ARG A 257 21.66 -28.33 -0.35
CA ARG A 257 22.91 -28.98 0.07
C ARG A 257 22.69 -30.47 0.25
#